data_0f5f02ab72efc731d5806b3c553c96b5
#
_entry.id   0f5f02ab72efc731d5806b3c553c96b5
#
_cell.length_a   1.000
_cell.length_b   1.000
_cell.length_c   1.000
_cell.angle_alpha   90.00
_cell.angle_beta   90.00
_cell.angle_gamma   90.00
#
_symmetry.space_group_name_H-M   'P 1'
#
loop_
_entity.id
_entity.type
_entity.pdbx_description
1 polymer ?
#
loop_
_entity_poly.entity_id
_entity_poly.type
_entity_poly.pdbx_seq_one_letter_code
_entity_poly.pdbx_strand_id
1 'polypeptide(L)'
;MTVRFCSLASGSSGNCHFITDDSENLLVDAGLSGKKIQSKLLEIGIDPCRLTGILISHEHNDHIHSAGILSRRFNIPIYANVGTWRGMEEKLGKLKEEHIKIFETGKIFEVGDFIVTPYSTSHDANDPVGFSLINNGVKISITTDLGYINDEIIEHVRDSNLVVLESNHDEEMLKVGSYPYYLKRRILSNLGHLSNDAAGLAIVDLVRKNVKKVMLAHLSKENNFPELAIATVNNILALNKMIVGEDVEIVLAHRDRVSNLYEFSK
;
A
#
# COMPACT_ATOMS: atom_id res chain seq x y z
N MET A 1 4.67 -23.47 -1.19
CA MET A 1 4.14 -22.47 -2.16
C MET A 1 4.80 -21.15 -1.86
N THR A 2 5.11 -20.38 -2.86
CA THR A 2 5.85 -19.10 -2.76
C THR A 2 4.87 -17.96 -2.96
N VAL A 3 4.90 -16.96 -2.06
CA VAL A 3 4.15 -15.71 -2.24
C VAL A 3 5.07 -14.69 -2.90
N ARG A 4 4.61 -14.03 -3.96
CA ARG A 4 5.36 -12.98 -4.65
C ARG A 4 4.64 -11.64 -4.55
N PHE A 5 5.43 -10.59 -4.43
CA PHE A 5 4.95 -9.21 -4.31
C PHE A 5 5.74 -8.29 -5.23
N CYS A 6 5.03 -7.35 -5.86
CA CYS A 6 5.61 -6.26 -6.63
C CYS A 6 4.79 -4.98 -6.46
N SER A 7 5.44 -3.87 -6.14
CA SER A 7 4.81 -2.55 -6.29
C SER A 7 4.87 -2.14 -7.76
N LEU A 8 3.72 -2.08 -8.41
CA LEU A 8 3.63 -1.61 -9.80
C LEU A 8 3.82 -0.10 -9.88
N ALA A 9 3.29 0.64 -8.91
CA ALA A 9 3.52 2.05 -8.71
C ALA A 9 3.07 2.46 -7.32
N SER A 10 3.68 3.52 -6.75
CA SER A 10 3.26 4.08 -5.48
C SER A 10 3.52 5.58 -5.40
N GLY A 11 2.49 6.35 -5.06
CA GLY A 11 2.50 7.80 -4.89
C GLY A 11 1.21 8.45 -5.34
N SER A 12 1.02 9.73 -5.06
CA SER A 12 -0.19 10.52 -5.34
C SER A 12 -0.65 10.59 -6.82
N SER A 13 0.10 10.01 -7.74
CA SER A 13 -0.29 9.84 -9.16
C SER A 13 -0.92 8.49 -9.47
N GLY A 14 -0.97 7.58 -8.50
CA GLY A 14 -1.59 6.28 -8.58
C GLY A 14 -0.82 5.20 -7.83
N ASN A 15 -1.55 4.45 -7.01
CA ASN A 15 -1.06 3.33 -6.22
C ASN A 15 -1.59 2.03 -6.81
N CYS A 16 -0.73 1.03 -6.92
CA CYS A 16 -1.11 -0.30 -7.36
C CYS A 16 -0.02 -1.29 -6.96
N HIS A 17 -0.37 -2.26 -6.14
CA HIS A 17 0.51 -3.34 -5.72
C HIS A 17 -0.02 -4.67 -6.23
N PHE A 18 0.87 -5.55 -6.63
CA PHE A 18 0.54 -6.90 -7.11
C PHE A 18 1.04 -7.93 -6.10
N ILE A 19 0.19 -8.89 -5.77
CA ILE A 19 0.52 -10.03 -4.91
C ILE A 19 -0.03 -11.32 -5.52
N THR A 20 0.74 -12.41 -5.47
CA THR A 20 0.34 -13.71 -6.01
C THR A 20 0.95 -14.87 -5.24
N ASP A 21 0.25 -16.00 -5.25
CA ASP A 21 0.73 -17.32 -4.84
C ASP A 21 0.77 -18.32 -6.02
N ASP A 22 0.71 -17.82 -7.25
CA ASP A 22 0.53 -18.51 -8.52
C ASP A 22 -0.90 -18.96 -8.84
N SER A 23 -1.75 -19.20 -7.84
CA SER A 23 -3.18 -19.51 -8.01
C SER A 23 -3.99 -18.23 -8.09
N GLU A 24 -3.81 -17.35 -7.10
CA GLU A 24 -4.45 -16.05 -7.02
C GLU A 24 -3.49 -14.94 -7.48
N ASN A 25 -4.03 -13.99 -8.23
CA ASN A 25 -3.32 -12.83 -8.74
C ASN A 25 -4.09 -11.57 -8.38
N LEU A 26 -3.73 -10.94 -7.26
CA LEU A 26 -4.47 -9.85 -6.66
C LEU A 26 -3.79 -8.51 -6.93
N LEU A 27 -4.61 -7.49 -7.14
CA LEU A 27 -4.17 -6.10 -7.02
C LEU A 27 -4.63 -5.55 -5.66
N VAL A 28 -3.76 -4.79 -5.02
CA VAL A 28 -4.15 -3.88 -3.94
C VAL A 28 -4.05 -2.48 -4.51
N ASP A 29 -5.20 -1.85 -4.64
CA ASP A 29 -5.47 -0.62 -5.35
C ASP A 29 -5.25 -0.68 -6.87
N ALA A 30 -5.90 0.22 -7.60
CA ALA A 30 -5.85 0.34 -9.06
C ALA A 30 -5.86 1.80 -9.50
N GLY A 31 -4.98 2.60 -8.91
CA GLY A 31 -4.94 4.05 -9.05
C GLY A 31 -4.32 4.57 -10.34
N LEU A 32 -3.63 3.71 -11.11
CA LEU A 32 -3.11 4.06 -12.43
C LEU A 32 -4.17 3.85 -13.52
N SER A 33 -3.92 4.39 -14.73
CA SER A 33 -4.76 4.01 -15.87
C SER A 33 -4.66 2.52 -16.17
N GLY A 34 -5.77 1.89 -16.59
CA GLY A 34 -5.82 0.45 -16.88
C GLY A 34 -4.77 0.00 -17.90
N LYS A 35 -4.43 0.86 -18.89
CA LYS A 35 -3.34 0.59 -19.84
C LYS A 35 -1.97 0.51 -19.15
N LYS A 36 -1.70 1.41 -18.21
CA LYS A 36 -0.44 1.41 -17.44
C LYS A 36 -0.34 0.17 -16.56
N ILE A 37 -1.42 -0.20 -15.83
CA ILE A 37 -1.44 -1.41 -14.98
C ILE A 37 -1.15 -2.64 -15.82
N GLN A 38 -1.83 -2.80 -16.97
CA GLN A 38 -1.59 -3.93 -17.88
C GLN A 38 -0.14 -3.98 -18.38
N SER A 39 0.43 -2.83 -18.80
CA SER A 39 1.82 -2.77 -19.26
C SER A 39 2.79 -3.19 -18.17
N LYS A 40 2.56 -2.74 -16.93
CA LYS A 40 3.42 -3.05 -15.77
C LYS A 40 3.30 -4.51 -15.30
N LEU A 41 2.13 -5.11 -15.40
CA LEU A 41 1.94 -6.55 -15.18
C LEU A 41 2.71 -7.37 -16.21
N LEU A 42 2.63 -7.00 -17.50
CA LEU A 42 3.39 -7.66 -18.56
C LEU A 42 4.91 -7.50 -18.38
N GLU A 43 5.37 -6.34 -17.88
CA GLU A 43 6.79 -6.09 -17.58
C GLU A 43 7.35 -7.08 -16.55
N ILE A 44 6.53 -7.51 -15.59
CA ILE A 44 6.90 -8.53 -14.60
C ILE A 44 6.48 -9.95 -14.99
N GLY A 45 6.10 -10.16 -16.26
CA GLY A 45 5.74 -11.49 -16.79
C GLY A 45 4.35 -11.99 -16.41
N ILE A 46 3.46 -11.13 -15.93
CA ILE A 46 2.09 -11.48 -15.53
C ILE A 46 1.11 -11.10 -16.63
N ASP A 47 0.34 -12.08 -17.13
CA ASP A 47 -0.79 -11.81 -18.02
C ASP A 47 -1.93 -11.15 -17.23
N PRO A 48 -2.38 -9.94 -17.60
CA PRO A 48 -3.50 -9.26 -16.92
C PRO A 48 -4.80 -10.07 -16.92
N CYS A 49 -4.99 -10.97 -17.87
CA CYS A 49 -6.16 -11.87 -17.91
C CYS A 49 -6.17 -12.89 -16.77
N ARG A 50 -5.05 -13.08 -16.08
CA ARG A 50 -4.95 -13.96 -14.93
C ARG A 50 -5.24 -13.29 -13.59
N LEU A 51 -5.54 -11.99 -13.58
CA LEU A 51 -5.99 -11.29 -12.36
C LEU A 51 -7.26 -11.96 -11.82
N THR A 52 -7.34 -12.12 -10.51
CA THR A 52 -8.45 -12.78 -9.81
C THR A 52 -9.23 -11.85 -8.91
N GLY A 53 -8.70 -10.67 -8.57
CA GLY A 53 -9.41 -9.67 -7.75
C GLY A 53 -8.63 -8.38 -7.54
N ILE A 54 -9.36 -7.37 -7.06
CA ILE A 54 -8.84 -6.06 -6.68
C ILE A 54 -9.31 -5.75 -5.26
N LEU A 55 -8.39 -5.56 -4.34
CA LEU A 55 -8.65 -5.03 -3.00
C LEU A 55 -8.50 -3.51 -3.03
N ILE A 56 -9.46 -2.76 -2.51
CA ILE A 56 -9.41 -1.29 -2.46
C ILE A 56 -9.28 -0.83 -1.02
N SER A 57 -8.24 -0.04 -0.76
CA SER A 57 -7.95 0.54 0.55
C SER A 57 -8.91 1.67 0.92
N HIS A 58 -9.18 2.57 -0.01
CA HIS A 58 -10.13 3.69 0.15
C HIS A 58 -10.48 4.32 -1.21
N GLU A 59 -11.45 5.26 -1.23
CA GLU A 59 -12.10 5.78 -2.44
C GLU A 59 -11.41 6.95 -3.15
N HIS A 60 -10.18 7.33 -2.77
CA HIS A 60 -9.44 8.38 -3.48
C HIS A 60 -9.07 7.94 -4.89
N ASN A 61 -9.02 8.91 -5.80
CA ASN A 61 -8.87 8.62 -7.23
C ASN A 61 -7.56 7.91 -7.59
N ASP A 62 -6.49 8.20 -6.86
CA ASP A 62 -5.18 7.55 -7.02
C ASP A 62 -5.12 6.12 -6.45
N HIS A 63 -6.25 5.59 -5.95
CA HIS A 63 -6.44 4.20 -5.54
C HIS A 63 -7.46 3.45 -6.39
N ILE A 64 -8.46 4.15 -6.96
CA ILE A 64 -9.58 3.50 -7.66
C ILE A 64 -9.66 3.76 -9.16
N HIS A 65 -8.83 4.64 -9.73
CA HIS A 65 -8.95 5.23 -11.06
C HIS A 65 -9.33 4.25 -12.17
N SER A 66 -8.82 3.04 -12.17
CA SER A 66 -9.15 2.03 -13.18
C SER A 66 -9.79 0.76 -12.64
N ALA A 67 -10.15 0.71 -11.35
CA ALA A 67 -10.71 -0.49 -10.74
C ALA A 67 -11.95 -0.99 -11.50
N GLY A 68 -12.92 -0.11 -11.79
CA GLY A 68 -14.12 -0.47 -12.55
C GLY A 68 -13.83 -0.90 -14.00
N ILE A 69 -12.84 -0.29 -14.65
CA ILE A 69 -12.42 -0.65 -16.02
C ILE A 69 -11.81 -2.05 -16.03
N LEU A 70 -10.91 -2.34 -15.10
CA LEU A 70 -10.26 -3.66 -14.99
C LEU A 70 -11.26 -4.75 -14.63
N SER A 71 -12.15 -4.48 -13.67
CA SER A 71 -13.23 -5.40 -13.28
C SER A 71 -14.08 -5.80 -14.48
N ARG A 72 -14.57 -4.85 -15.27
CA ARG A 72 -15.36 -5.14 -16.48
C ARG A 72 -14.56 -5.87 -17.56
N ARG A 73 -13.30 -5.46 -17.76
CA ARG A 73 -12.46 -6.00 -18.84
C ARG A 73 -12.01 -7.42 -18.57
N PHE A 74 -11.63 -7.74 -17.36
CA PHE A 74 -11.08 -9.03 -16.97
C PHE A 74 -12.06 -9.91 -16.19
N ASN A 75 -13.30 -9.43 -16.00
CA ASN A 75 -14.35 -10.12 -15.29
C ASN A 75 -13.94 -10.53 -13.86
N ILE A 76 -13.34 -9.59 -13.12
CA ILE A 76 -12.80 -9.80 -11.77
C ILE A 76 -13.55 -9.00 -10.70
N PRO A 77 -13.71 -9.53 -9.47
CA PRO A 77 -14.36 -8.84 -8.38
C PRO A 77 -13.49 -7.70 -7.81
N ILE A 78 -14.18 -6.73 -7.21
CA ILE A 78 -13.60 -5.66 -6.40
C ILE A 78 -14.06 -5.85 -4.96
N TYR A 79 -13.10 -5.86 -4.04
CA TYR A 79 -13.32 -6.00 -2.61
C TYR A 79 -13.09 -4.66 -1.93
N ALA A 80 -14.08 -4.15 -1.22
CA ALA A 80 -13.98 -2.94 -0.41
C ALA A 80 -14.99 -2.98 0.74
N ASN A 81 -14.79 -2.18 1.79
CA ASN A 81 -15.77 -2.01 2.84
C ASN A 81 -16.93 -1.09 2.38
N VAL A 82 -17.98 -1.01 3.20
CA VAL A 82 -19.18 -0.23 2.86
C VAL A 82 -18.88 1.26 2.69
N GLY A 83 -17.98 1.83 3.51
CA GLY A 83 -17.59 3.24 3.43
C GLY A 83 -16.92 3.56 2.10
N THR A 84 -15.93 2.77 1.72
CA THR A 84 -15.21 2.88 0.45
C THR A 84 -16.15 2.68 -0.75
N TRP A 85 -17.06 1.69 -0.72
CA TRP A 85 -18.05 1.48 -1.78
C TRP A 85 -18.91 2.72 -1.99
N ARG A 86 -19.45 3.33 -0.92
CA ARG A 86 -20.26 4.57 -1.01
C ARG A 86 -19.50 5.73 -1.65
N GLY A 87 -18.18 5.82 -1.43
CA GLY A 87 -17.37 6.90 -1.98
C GLY A 87 -16.92 6.68 -3.43
N MET A 88 -16.95 5.42 -3.93
CA MET A 88 -16.40 5.10 -5.26
C MET A 88 -17.42 4.58 -6.28
N GLU A 89 -18.60 4.10 -5.89
CA GLU A 89 -19.54 3.42 -6.80
C GLU A 89 -19.90 4.23 -8.06
N GLU A 90 -20.17 5.53 -7.90
CA GLU A 90 -20.47 6.42 -9.03
C GLU A 90 -19.27 6.61 -9.98
N LYS A 91 -18.04 6.55 -9.43
CA LYS A 91 -16.79 6.75 -10.18
C LYS A 91 -16.40 5.51 -10.99
N LEU A 92 -16.77 4.32 -10.51
CA LEU A 92 -16.38 3.04 -11.15
C LEU A 92 -17.18 2.71 -12.41
N GLY A 93 -18.35 3.33 -12.60
CA GLY A 93 -19.34 2.98 -13.61
C GLY A 93 -20.04 1.65 -13.29
N LYS A 94 -20.96 1.22 -14.15
CA LYS A 94 -21.78 0.03 -13.89
C LYS A 94 -20.94 -1.25 -13.80
N LEU A 95 -21.08 -1.97 -12.69
CA LEU A 95 -20.47 -3.27 -12.43
C LEU A 95 -21.54 -4.38 -12.42
N LYS A 96 -21.11 -5.62 -12.59
CA LYS A 96 -21.94 -6.77 -12.31
C LYS A 96 -22.06 -6.93 -10.78
N GLU A 97 -23.23 -7.35 -10.31
CA GLU A 97 -23.48 -7.56 -8.89
C GLU A 97 -22.51 -8.59 -8.27
N GLU A 98 -22.21 -9.65 -8.99
CA GLU A 98 -21.25 -10.69 -8.59
C GLU A 98 -19.82 -10.19 -8.36
N HIS A 99 -19.46 -9.03 -8.97
CA HIS A 99 -18.15 -8.40 -8.81
C HIS A 99 -18.07 -7.41 -7.63
N ILE A 100 -19.19 -7.12 -7.00
CA ILE A 100 -19.23 -6.24 -5.83
C ILE A 100 -19.06 -7.14 -4.59
N LYS A 101 -17.86 -7.09 -3.98
CA LYS A 101 -17.55 -7.84 -2.77
C LYS A 101 -17.36 -6.88 -1.60
N ILE A 102 -18.13 -7.11 -0.55
CA ILE A 102 -18.10 -6.24 0.65
C ILE A 102 -17.43 -7.00 1.78
N PHE A 103 -16.40 -6.40 2.38
CA PHE A 103 -15.83 -6.86 3.64
C PHE A 103 -16.15 -5.86 4.76
N GLU A 104 -15.96 -6.28 5.99
CA GLU A 104 -16.10 -5.44 7.18
C GLU A 104 -14.70 -5.14 7.74
N THR A 105 -14.41 -3.86 7.99
CA THR A 105 -13.15 -3.40 8.58
C THR A 105 -12.91 -4.09 9.93
N GLY A 106 -11.70 -4.61 10.15
CA GLY A 106 -11.33 -5.38 11.34
C GLY A 106 -11.75 -6.86 11.31
N LYS A 107 -12.54 -7.31 10.32
CA LYS A 107 -12.90 -8.73 10.18
C LYS A 107 -12.10 -9.41 9.07
N ILE A 108 -11.58 -10.58 9.39
CA ILE A 108 -10.86 -11.44 8.45
C ILE A 108 -11.82 -11.95 7.38
N PHE A 109 -11.36 -11.97 6.13
CA PHE A 109 -12.02 -12.62 5.01
C PHE A 109 -10.99 -13.33 4.12
N GLU A 110 -11.48 -14.16 3.20
CA GLU A 110 -10.62 -14.95 2.32
C GLU A 110 -10.80 -14.52 0.85
N VAL A 111 -9.69 -14.53 0.11
CA VAL A 111 -9.67 -14.39 -1.34
C VAL A 111 -8.77 -15.50 -1.88
N GLY A 112 -9.38 -16.55 -2.44
CA GLY A 112 -8.68 -17.79 -2.73
C GLY A 112 -8.01 -18.33 -1.47
N ASP A 113 -6.71 -18.62 -1.53
CA ASP A 113 -5.92 -19.11 -0.41
C ASP A 113 -5.34 -17.99 0.47
N PHE A 114 -5.58 -16.72 0.15
CA PHE A 114 -5.16 -15.59 0.98
C PHE A 114 -6.15 -15.31 2.10
N ILE A 115 -5.66 -15.31 3.32
CA ILE A 115 -6.35 -14.76 4.50
C ILE A 115 -6.06 -13.26 4.55
N VAL A 116 -7.08 -12.43 4.43
CA VAL A 116 -6.97 -10.97 4.37
C VAL A 116 -7.52 -10.35 5.64
N THR A 117 -6.72 -9.54 6.31
CA THR A 117 -7.14 -8.75 7.48
C THR A 117 -7.09 -7.27 7.11
N PRO A 118 -8.24 -6.61 6.92
CA PRO A 118 -8.31 -5.16 6.79
C PRO A 118 -8.27 -4.53 8.19
N TYR A 119 -7.48 -3.49 8.38
CA TYR A 119 -7.41 -2.70 9.62
C TYR A 119 -7.49 -1.21 9.33
N SER A 120 -8.09 -0.44 10.22
CA SER A 120 -8.30 1.00 10.03
C SER A 120 -6.98 1.76 9.94
N THR A 121 -6.91 2.73 9.02
CA THR A 121 -5.85 3.74 8.95
C THR A 121 -6.43 5.13 9.22
N SER A 122 -5.57 6.07 9.66
CA SER A 122 -5.99 7.44 9.92
C SER A 122 -5.83 8.29 8.67
N HIS A 123 -6.85 8.36 7.84
CA HIS A 123 -6.84 9.14 6.60
C HIS A 123 -8.18 9.86 6.37
N ASP A 124 -8.20 10.90 5.53
CA ASP A 124 -9.39 11.67 5.21
C ASP A 124 -10.26 11.01 4.12
N ALA A 125 -10.67 9.77 4.39
CA ALA A 125 -11.56 8.96 3.56
C ALA A 125 -12.73 8.40 4.40
N ASN A 126 -13.73 7.77 3.77
CA ASN A 126 -14.94 7.33 4.48
C ASN A 126 -14.66 6.21 5.50
N ASP A 127 -13.83 5.23 5.12
CA ASP A 127 -13.44 4.10 5.99
C ASP A 127 -12.13 3.49 5.44
N PRO A 128 -11.01 4.23 5.58
CA PRO A 128 -9.73 3.83 4.99
C PRO A 128 -9.11 2.66 5.74
N VAL A 129 -8.52 1.72 4.99
CA VAL A 129 -7.90 0.51 5.56
C VAL A 129 -6.51 0.24 4.98
N GLY A 130 -5.64 -0.31 5.83
CA GLY A 130 -4.50 -1.11 5.41
C GLY A 130 -4.89 -2.59 5.33
N PHE A 131 -4.04 -3.40 4.73
CA PHE A 131 -4.25 -4.83 4.58
C PHE A 131 -3.07 -5.65 5.06
N SER A 132 -3.32 -6.73 5.79
CA SER A 132 -2.37 -7.84 5.96
C SER A 132 -2.90 -9.05 5.20
N LEU A 133 -2.11 -9.57 4.26
CA LEU A 133 -2.43 -10.75 3.47
C LEU A 133 -1.50 -11.89 3.91
N ILE A 134 -2.09 -13.01 4.27
CA ILE A 134 -1.37 -14.20 4.74
C ILE A 134 -1.67 -15.38 3.84
N ASN A 135 -0.64 -16.04 3.35
CA ASN A 135 -0.76 -17.31 2.64
C ASN A 135 0.46 -18.19 2.97
N ASN A 136 0.24 -19.47 3.29
CA ASN A 136 1.28 -20.44 3.62
C ASN A 136 2.32 -19.98 4.67
N GLY A 137 1.90 -19.16 5.64
CA GLY A 137 2.76 -18.63 6.70
C GLY A 137 3.63 -17.44 6.25
N VAL A 138 3.49 -16.97 5.02
CA VAL A 138 4.04 -15.70 4.53
C VAL A 138 3.00 -14.60 4.75
N LYS A 139 3.42 -13.49 5.34
CA LYS A 139 2.57 -12.31 5.60
C LYS A 139 3.13 -11.08 4.90
N ILE A 140 2.30 -10.43 4.11
CA ILE A 140 2.61 -9.14 3.48
C ILE A 140 1.59 -8.11 3.96
N SER A 141 2.06 -6.99 4.48
CA SER A 141 1.20 -5.91 4.97
C SER A 141 1.42 -4.64 4.16
N ILE A 142 0.32 -3.94 3.86
CA ILE A 142 0.32 -2.68 3.10
C ILE A 142 -0.36 -1.63 3.96
N THR A 143 0.38 -0.58 4.30
CA THR A 143 -0.02 0.49 5.23
C THR A 143 0.41 1.83 4.63
N THR A 144 -0.40 2.35 3.74
CA THR A 144 -0.21 3.66 3.12
C THR A 144 -1.42 4.54 3.41
N ASP A 145 -1.27 5.83 3.17
CA ASP A 145 -2.29 6.83 3.42
C ASP A 145 -2.75 6.83 4.88
N LEU A 146 -1.84 7.32 5.72
CA LEU A 146 -2.09 7.47 7.15
C LEU A 146 -1.33 8.66 7.73
N GLY A 147 -2.00 9.47 8.54
CA GLY A 147 -1.40 10.63 9.20
C GLY A 147 -0.53 10.27 10.42
N TYR A 148 -0.76 9.11 11.02
CA TYR A 148 0.05 8.56 12.11
C TYR A 148 -0.07 7.03 12.17
N ILE A 149 0.91 6.41 12.78
CA ILE A 149 0.91 4.98 13.11
C ILE A 149 0.71 4.81 14.63
N ASN A 150 -0.07 3.84 15.04
CA ASN A 150 -0.35 3.52 16.45
C ASN A 150 -0.02 2.05 16.76
N ASP A 151 -0.09 1.70 18.04
CA ASP A 151 0.19 0.33 18.50
C ASP A 151 -0.73 -0.72 17.86
N GLU A 152 -1.97 -0.37 17.54
CA GLU A 152 -2.91 -1.27 16.89
C GLU A 152 -2.44 -1.62 15.47
N ILE A 153 -2.03 -0.63 14.68
CA ILE A 153 -1.46 -0.86 13.34
C ILE A 153 -0.16 -1.69 13.46
N ILE A 154 0.72 -1.35 14.41
CA ILE A 154 1.96 -2.10 14.65
C ILE A 154 1.66 -3.58 14.96
N GLU A 155 0.64 -3.87 15.78
CA GLU A 155 0.23 -5.26 16.07
C GLU A 155 -0.38 -5.96 14.85
N HIS A 156 -1.14 -5.25 14.01
CA HIS A 156 -1.66 -5.82 12.76
C HIS A 156 -0.56 -6.22 11.78
N VAL A 157 0.54 -5.47 11.70
CA VAL A 157 1.63 -5.71 10.74
C VAL A 157 2.81 -6.48 11.32
N ARG A 158 2.81 -6.81 12.62
CA ARG A 158 3.84 -7.64 13.27
C ARG A 158 4.08 -8.95 12.52
N ASP A 159 5.30 -9.47 12.60
CA ASP A 159 5.74 -10.72 11.98
C ASP A 159 5.55 -10.75 10.44
N SER A 160 5.37 -9.58 9.78
CA SER A 160 5.28 -9.54 8.33
C SER A 160 6.63 -9.79 7.67
N ASN A 161 6.63 -10.58 6.60
CA ASN A 161 7.80 -10.78 5.74
C ASN A 161 8.15 -9.51 4.96
N LEU A 162 7.13 -8.71 4.63
CA LEU A 162 7.25 -7.39 4.01
C LEU A 162 6.16 -6.46 4.56
N VAL A 163 6.55 -5.26 4.96
CA VAL A 163 5.62 -4.16 5.20
C VAL A 163 5.85 -3.07 4.15
N VAL A 164 4.81 -2.74 3.39
CA VAL A 164 4.77 -1.53 2.55
C VAL A 164 4.28 -0.41 3.45
N LEU A 165 5.16 0.53 3.75
CA LEU A 165 4.89 1.62 4.71
C LEU A 165 4.99 2.98 4.02
N GLU A 166 4.06 3.86 4.30
CA GLU A 166 4.15 5.23 3.84
C GLU A 166 5.39 5.94 4.37
N SER A 167 6.05 6.71 3.49
CA SER A 167 7.09 7.70 3.79
C SER A 167 6.88 8.88 2.83
N ASN A 168 5.85 9.67 3.12
CA ASN A 168 5.31 10.60 2.15
C ASN A 168 6.18 11.83 1.94
N HIS A 169 6.55 12.52 3.00
CA HIS A 169 7.22 13.82 2.90
C HIS A 169 8.33 14.02 3.92
N ASP A 170 9.27 14.85 3.54
CA ASP A 170 10.17 15.52 4.47
C ASP A 170 9.45 16.76 5.02
N GLU A 171 9.44 16.92 6.35
CA GLU A 171 8.70 18.00 6.99
C GLU A 171 9.23 19.40 6.64
N GLU A 172 10.54 19.57 6.53
CA GLU A 172 11.15 20.86 6.20
C GLU A 172 10.91 21.22 4.73
N MET A 173 11.04 20.26 3.81
CA MET A 173 10.65 20.48 2.41
C MET A 173 9.18 20.87 2.29
N LEU A 174 8.28 20.19 3.02
CA LEU A 174 6.87 20.53 3.02
C LEU A 174 6.61 21.94 3.57
N LYS A 175 7.26 22.31 4.68
CA LYS A 175 7.10 23.64 5.32
C LYS A 175 7.51 24.77 4.37
N VAL A 176 8.65 24.63 3.67
CA VAL A 176 9.15 25.66 2.75
C VAL A 176 8.65 25.52 1.31
N GLY A 177 8.09 24.36 0.94
CA GLY A 177 7.65 24.03 -0.42
C GLY A 177 6.52 24.91 -0.95
N SER A 178 6.19 24.73 -2.22
CA SER A 178 5.24 25.57 -2.97
C SER A 178 3.75 25.32 -2.65
N TYR A 179 3.41 24.28 -1.88
CA TYR A 179 2.02 23.95 -1.58
C TYR A 179 1.32 25.06 -0.79
N PRO A 180 0.03 25.32 -1.07
CA PRO A 180 -0.76 26.26 -0.29
C PRO A 180 -0.83 25.86 1.19
N TYR A 181 -0.96 26.86 2.08
CA TYR A 181 -0.94 26.62 3.53
C TYR A 181 -1.98 25.61 4.00
N TYR A 182 -3.20 25.63 3.46
CA TYR A 182 -4.25 24.68 3.81
C TYR A 182 -3.87 23.23 3.47
N LEU A 183 -3.18 23.02 2.32
CA LEU A 183 -2.73 21.69 1.91
C LEU A 183 -1.59 21.18 2.80
N LYS A 184 -0.63 22.07 3.15
CA LYS A 184 0.42 21.72 4.12
C LYS A 184 -0.16 21.30 5.45
N ARG A 185 -1.14 22.04 5.98
CA ARG A 185 -1.84 21.69 7.21
C ARG A 185 -2.58 20.34 7.12
N ARG A 186 -3.24 20.08 5.99
CA ARG A 186 -3.89 18.78 5.75
C ARG A 186 -2.86 17.65 5.79
N ILE A 187 -1.76 17.76 5.05
CA ILE A 187 -0.71 16.74 4.99
C ILE A 187 -0.10 16.46 6.38
N LEU A 188 0.16 17.49 7.17
CA LEU A 188 0.73 17.40 8.52
C LEU A 188 -0.30 16.99 9.60
N SER A 189 -1.57 16.83 9.25
CA SER A 189 -2.60 16.47 10.23
C SER A 189 -2.62 14.97 10.50
N ASN A 190 -3.30 14.57 11.58
CA ASN A 190 -3.53 13.15 11.90
C ASN A 190 -4.35 12.38 10.84
N LEU A 191 -4.97 13.08 9.90
CA LEU A 191 -5.69 12.48 8.76
C LEU A 191 -4.94 12.71 7.44
N GLY A 192 -3.70 13.19 7.51
CA GLY A 192 -2.86 13.46 6.35
C GLY A 192 -2.00 12.26 5.95
N HIS A 193 -0.67 12.49 5.96
CA HIS A 193 0.31 11.52 5.51
C HIS A 193 1.52 11.43 6.45
N LEU A 194 2.12 10.26 6.53
CA LEU A 194 3.27 9.97 7.38
C LEU A 194 4.54 10.63 6.83
N SER A 195 5.26 11.38 7.69
CA SER A 195 6.56 11.95 7.32
C SER A 195 7.65 10.88 7.28
N ASN A 196 8.82 11.20 6.68
CA ASN A 196 9.99 10.32 6.68
C ASN A 196 10.45 10.01 8.11
N ASP A 197 10.40 11.00 9.00
CA ASP A 197 10.80 10.84 10.40
C ASP A 197 9.85 9.91 11.15
N ALA A 198 8.54 10.11 11.00
CA ALA A 198 7.54 9.24 11.59
C ALA A 198 7.61 7.81 11.05
N ALA A 199 7.86 7.64 9.74
CA ALA A 199 8.11 6.34 9.13
C ALA A 199 9.35 5.66 9.73
N GLY A 200 10.46 6.39 9.89
CA GLY A 200 11.68 5.87 10.51
C GLY A 200 11.45 5.39 11.93
N LEU A 201 10.72 6.15 12.77
CA LEU A 201 10.37 5.75 14.12
C LEU A 201 9.44 4.52 14.14
N ALA A 202 8.45 4.49 13.25
CA ALA A 202 7.58 3.32 13.11
C ALA A 202 8.38 2.06 12.74
N ILE A 203 9.37 2.17 11.84
CA ILE A 203 10.22 1.04 11.45
C ILE A 203 11.02 0.50 12.64
N VAL A 204 11.48 1.36 13.56
CA VAL A 204 12.12 0.91 14.81
C VAL A 204 11.20 -0.03 15.59
N ASP A 205 9.93 0.31 15.71
CA ASP A 205 8.96 -0.54 16.41
C ASP A 205 8.61 -1.80 15.61
N LEU A 206 8.52 -1.71 14.29
CA LEU A 206 8.31 -2.85 13.40
C LEU A 206 9.45 -3.88 13.50
N VAL A 207 10.71 -3.44 13.56
CA VAL A 207 11.87 -4.33 13.76
C VAL A 207 11.76 -5.07 15.08
N ARG A 208 11.35 -4.40 16.17
CA ARG A 208 11.09 -5.02 17.46
C ARG A 208 9.94 -6.03 17.44
N LYS A 209 9.03 -5.91 16.45
CA LYS A 209 7.93 -6.83 16.18
C LYS A 209 8.25 -7.83 15.07
N ASN A 210 9.54 -8.12 14.86
CA ASN A 210 10.06 -9.15 13.95
C ASN A 210 9.78 -8.89 12.44
N VAL A 211 9.60 -7.65 12.02
CA VAL A 211 9.56 -7.27 10.60
C VAL A 211 10.99 -7.16 10.10
N LYS A 212 11.30 -7.85 8.98
CA LYS A 212 12.67 -7.93 8.42
C LYS A 212 12.83 -7.16 7.12
N LYS A 213 11.76 -6.76 6.46
CA LYS A 213 11.80 -5.98 5.23
C LYS A 213 10.70 -4.93 5.23
N VAL A 214 11.09 -3.68 4.94
CA VAL A 214 10.15 -2.56 4.79
C VAL A 214 10.37 -1.91 3.43
N MET A 215 9.27 -1.70 2.70
CA MET A 215 9.24 -0.95 1.46
C MET A 215 8.66 0.43 1.74
N LEU A 216 9.50 1.47 1.64
CA LEU A 216 9.03 2.85 1.73
C LEU A 216 8.20 3.17 0.49
N ALA A 217 7.01 3.70 0.69
CA ALA A 217 6.01 3.88 -0.35
C ALA A 217 5.33 5.24 -0.26
N HIS A 218 4.52 5.57 -1.25
CA HIS A 218 3.69 6.77 -1.32
C HIS A 218 4.47 8.10 -1.16
N LEU A 219 5.70 8.15 -1.72
CA LEU A 219 6.54 9.35 -1.64
C LEU A 219 5.89 10.53 -2.41
N SER A 220 5.84 11.69 -1.80
CA SER A 220 5.44 12.95 -2.44
C SER A 220 6.39 13.31 -3.58
N LYS A 221 5.85 13.82 -4.68
CA LYS A 221 6.67 14.28 -5.80
C LYS A 221 7.38 15.61 -5.50
N GLU A 222 6.70 16.48 -4.76
CA GLU A 222 7.15 17.87 -4.54
C GLU A 222 7.88 18.04 -3.22
N ASN A 223 7.59 17.18 -2.22
CA ASN A 223 8.08 17.37 -0.85
C ASN A 223 8.89 16.16 -0.36
N ASN A 224 9.41 15.35 -1.29
CA ASN A 224 10.26 14.20 -0.98
C ASN A 224 11.05 13.76 -2.22
N PHE A 225 12.09 12.96 -2.00
CA PHE A 225 12.76 12.19 -3.03
C PHE A 225 13.38 10.93 -2.43
N PRO A 226 13.59 9.88 -3.22
CA PRO A 226 13.98 8.55 -2.74
C PRO A 226 15.19 8.55 -1.81
N GLU A 227 16.25 9.28 -2.16
CA GLU A 227 17.51 9.31 -1.43
C GLU A 227 17.33 9.97 -0.05
N LEU A 228 16.49 11.00 0.05
CA LEU A 228 16.20 11.67 1.31
C LEU A 228 15.40 10.77 2.25
N ALA A 229 14.34 10.12 1.74
CA ALA A 229 13.54 9.19 2.52
C ALA A 229 14.40 8.06 3.10
N ILE A 230 15.26 7.42 2.27
CA ILE A 230 16.20 6.39 2.72
C ILE A 230 17.18 6.94 3.76
N ALA A 231 17.78 8.10 3.49
CA ALA A 231 18.78 8.69 4.40
C ALA A 231 18.17 9.02 5.77
N THR A 232 16.97 9.61 5.81
CA THR A 232 16.25 9.92 7.05
C THR A 232 15.96 8.65 7.83
N VAL A 233 15.36 7.64 7.20
CA VAL A 233 15.05 6.35 7.84
C VAL A 233 16.32 5.66 8.35
N ASN A 234 17.38 5.57 7.53
CA ASN A 234 18.64 4.94 7.93
C ASN A 234 19.28 5.63 9.12
N ASN A 235 19.23 6.98 9.16
CA ASN A 235 19.76 7.75 10.29
C ASN A 235 18.98 7.44 11.58
N ILE A 236 17.66 7.39 11.52
CA ILE A 236 16.81 7.06 12.68
C ILE A 236 17.08 5.65 13.18
N LEU A 237 17.20 4.66 12.28
CA LEU A 237 17.55 3.30 12.62
C LEU A 237 18.92 3.22 13.30
N ALA A 238 19.95 3.90 12.76
CA ALA A 238 21.29 3.95 13.34
C ALA A 238 21.29 4.57 14.75
N LEU A 239 20.55 5.67 14.97
CA LEU A 239 20.37 6.28 16.29
C LEU A 239 19.72 5.33 17.29
N ASN A 240 18.89 4.40 16.83
CA ASN A 240 18.27 3.34 17.63
C ASN A 240 19.08 2.03 17.66
N LYS A 241 20.36 2.08 17.21
CA LYS A 241 21.30 0.93 17.20
C LYS A 241 20.82 -0.24 16.35
N MET A 242 20.08 0.04 15.28
CA MET A 242 19.65 -0.93 14.28
C MET A 242 20.51 -0.80 13.02
N ILE A 243 20.86 -1.93 12.42
CA ILE A 243 21.73 -2.00 11.25
C ILE A 243 20.91 -2.41 10.03
N VAL A 244 20.81 -1.49 9.06
CA VAL A 244 20.17 -1.78 7.78
C VAL A 244 20.97 -2.83 7.02
N GLY A 245 20.28 -3.86 6.53
CA GLY A 245 20.89 -5.04 5.91
C GLY A 245 21.12 -6.21 6.87
N GLU A 246 21.09 -5.99 8.21
CA GLU A 246 21.18 -7.04 9.22
C GLU A 246 19.86 -7.18 10.00
N ASP A 247 19.40 -6.10 10.65
CA ASP A 247 18.16 -6.10 11.42
C ASP A 247 16.93 -5.96 10.53
N VAL A 248 17.01 -5.10 9.51
CA VAL A 248 15.95 -4.83 8.55
C VAL A 248 16.52 -4.45 7.19
N GLU A 249 15.86 -4.91 6.13
CA GLU A 249 16.11 -4.46 4.76
C GLU A 249 15.14 -3.33 4.40
N ILE A 250 15.67 -2.20 3.92
CA ILE A 250 14.88 -1.05 3.45
C ILE A 250 14.94 -1.01 1.93
N VAL A 251 13.76 -1.04 1.30
CA VAL A 251 13.60 -0.95 -0.15
C VAL A 251 12.59 0.14 -0.51
N LEU A 252 12.47 0.49 -1.78
CA LEU A 252 11.60 1.57 -2.26
C LEU A 252 10.54 1.06 -3.24
N ALA A 253 9.32 1.53 -3.08
CA ALA A 253 8.33 1.59 -4.14
C ALA A 253 8.57 2.84 -5.00
N HIS A 254 8.43 2.69 -6.31
CA HIS A 254 8.64 3.79 -7.24
C HIS A 254 7.31 4.31 -7.80
N ARG A 255 7.28 5.58 -8.16
CA ARG A 255 6.10 6.24 -8.73
C ARG A 255 5.76 5.74 -10.14
N ASP A 256 6.75 5.54 -10.97
CA ASP A 256 6.62 5.38 -12.42
C ASP A 256 7.22 4.09 -12.98
N ARG A 257 7.94 3.33 -12.19
CA ARG A 257 8.50 2.02 -12.56
C ARG A 257 8.09 0.94 -11.56
N VAL A 258 8.10 -0.31 -11.99
CA VAL A 258 7.86 -1.46 -11.11
C VAL A 258 9.03 -1.64 -10.14
N SER A 259 8.75 -2.15 -8.96
CA SER A 259 9.79 -2.64 -8.05
C SER A 259 10.33 -4.00 -8.53
N ASN A 260 11.33 -4.53 -7.86
CA ASN A 260 11.65 -5.95 -8.01
C ASN A 260 10.41 -6.81 -7.68
N LEU A 261 10.31 -7.96 -8.31
CA LEU A 261 9.38 -9.01 -7.89
C LEU A 261 10.02 -9.76 -6.73
N TYR A 262 9.54 -9.49 -5.51
CA TYR A 262 10.03 -10.12 -4.30
C TYR A 262 9.36 -11.48 -4.10
N GLU A 263 10.14 -12.48 -3.72
CA GLU A 263 9.67 -13.84 -3.45
C GLU A 263 9.86 -14.18 -1.98
N PHE A 264 8.81 -14.73 -1.36
CA PHE A 264 8.82 -15.14 0.04
C PHE A 264 8.33 -16.58 0.13
N SER A 265 9.08 -17.39 0.88
CA SER A 265 8.72 -18.75 1.24
C SER A 265 8.92 -18.94 2.74
N LYS A 266 8.17 -19.86 3.32
CA LYS A 266 8.34 -20.22 4.73
C LYS A 266 9.60 -21.06 4.91
#